data_cd0e320d939a9478c3444e3917a92561
#
_entry.id   cd0e320d939a9478c3444e3917a92561
#
_cell.length_a   1.000
_cell.length_b   1.000
_cell.length_c   1.000
_cell.angle_alpha   90.00
_cell.angle_beta   90.00
_cell.angle_gamma   90.00
#
_symmetry.space_group_name_H-M   'P 1'
#
loop_
_entity.id
_entity.type
_entity.pdbx_description
1 polymer ?
#
loop_
_entity_poly.entity_id
_entity_poly.type
_entity_poly.pdbx_seq_one_letter_code
_entity_poly.pdbx_strand_id
1 'polypeptide(L)'
;PQDSSSAASDVYKRQDTERGYHVHFKNCDHLLTRPVIFSNRGFGITPMEQGLRVVGTVEFGGLDNPLSKSRVKNLINNAKYMLGDLPEHEDEWLGFRPTLPDFLPVMGPSKNYKNIYYCFGHHHLGWTLGPISGKIVSGMIANENTNLDLKPYSSLRFS
;
A
#
# COMPACT_ATOMS: atom_id res chain seq x y z
N PRO A 1 -9.89 9.26 -3.42
CA PRO A 1 -10.44 9.88 -2.24
C PRO A 1 -9.61 9.39 -1.07
N GLN A 2 -8.85 10.28 -0.48
CA GLN A 2 -8.17 10.00 0.76
C GLN A 2 -9.21 9.71 1.83
N ASP A 3 -8.89 8.72 2.59
CA ASP A 3 -9.68 8.18 3.65
C ASP A 3 -10.28 9.27 4.56
N SER A 4 -11.53 9.64 4.26
CA SER A 4 -12.30 10.57 5.08
C SER A 4 -12.56 10.04 6.50
N SER A 5 -12.37 8.73 6.73
CA SER A 5 -12.56 8.10 8.05
C SER A 5 -11.53 8.58 9.06
N SER A 6 -10.35 8.98 8.60
CA SER A 6 -9.30 9.47 9.49
C SER A 6 -9.37 10.97 9.79
N ALA A 7 -10.19 11.72 9.06
CA ALA A 7 -10.40 13.16 9.30
C ALA A 7 -11.26 13.46 10.54
N ALA A 8 -11.99 12.48 11.04
CA ALA A 8 -12.83 12.62 12.23
C ALA A 8 -12.08 12.50 13.56
N SER A 9 -10.80 12.13 13.53
CA SER A 9 -9.98 12.06 14.75
C SER A 9 -9.03 13.25 14.80
N ASP A 10 -9.13 14.08 15.80
CA ASP A 10 -8.19 15.18 16.10
C ASP A 10 -6.76 14.69 16.44
N VAL A 11 -6.40 13.52 15.94
CA VAL A 11 -5.07 12.97 16.14
C VAL A 11 -4.20 13.46 15.00
N TYR A 12 -3.19 14.21 15.35
CA TYR A 12 -2.12 14.57 14.42
C TYR A 12 -1.46 13.29 13.89
N LYS A 13 -1.65 13.01 12.61
CA LYS A 13 -1.03 11.88 11.94
C LYS A 13 0.27 12.31 11.28
N ARG A 14 1.35 11.68 11.66
CA ARG A 14 2.62 11.77 10.93
C ARG A 14 2.61 10.83 9.73
N GLN A 15 1.55 10.88 8.95
CA GLN A 15 1.36 10.07 7.77
C GLN A 15 1.71 10.87 6.53
N ASP A 16 2.57 10.33 5.69
CA ASP A 16 2.87 10.83 4.36
C ASP A 16 2.32 9.85 3.31
N THR A 17 2.48 10.18 2.04
CA THR A 17 2.07 9.32 0.95
C THR A 17 3.26 8.79 0.17
N GLU A 18 3.33 7.47 0.08
CA GLU A 18 4.18 6.80 -0.91
C GLU A 18 3.38 6.60 -2.18
N ARG A 19 3.76 7.31 -3.22
CA ARG A 19 3.17 7.19 -4.55
C ARG A 19 3.65 5.92 -5.23
N GLY A 20 2.72 5.05 -5.59
CA GLY A 20 2.99 3.80 -6.31
C GLY A 20 2.40 3.83 -7.70
N TYR A 21 3.05 3.16 -8.62
CA TYR A 21 2.70 3.17 -10.04
C TYR A 21 2.36 1.79 -10.55
N HIS A 22 1.44 1.70 -11.49
CA HIS A 22 1.35 0.53 -12.34
C HIS A 22 1.03 0.89 -13.78
N VAL A 23 1.37 -0.03 -14.67
CA VAL A 23 0.96 -0.04 -16.06
C VAL A 23 0.31 -1.36 -16.40
N HIS A 24 -0.59 -1.38 -17.36
CA HIS A 24 -1.32 -2.55 -17.78
C HIS A 24 -1.09 -2.87 -19.27
N PHE A 25 -0.79 -4.15 -19.54
CA PHE A 25 -0.64 -4.68 -20.90
C PHE A 25 -1.75 -5.68 -21.14
N LYS A 26 -2.69 -5.34 -22.03
CA LYS A 26 -3.80 -6.24 -22.37
C LYS A 26 -3.34 -7.47 -23.13
N ASN A 27 -4.12 -8.53 -23.03
CA ASN A 27 -3.93 -9.78 -23.78
C ASN A 27 -2.55 -10.44 -23.58
N CYS A 28 -1.89 -10.17 -22.46
CA CYS A 28 -0.56 -10.69 -22.10
C CYS A 28 -0.59 -11.62 -20.89
N ASP A 29 -1.76 -11.96 -20.33
CA ASP A 29 -1.94 -12.83 -19.16
C ASP A 29 -1.33 -14.20 -19.34
N HIS A 30 -1.28 -14.72 -20.58
CA HIS A 30 -0.69 -16.01 -20.94
C HIS A 30 0.84 -16.08 -20.74
N LEU A 31 1.52 -14.94 -20.62
CA LEU A 31 2.99 -14.91 -20.44
C LEU A 31 3.44 -15.32 -19.04
N LEU A 32 2.57 -15.22 -18.04
CA LEU A 32 2.84 -15.64 -16.67
C LEU A 32 1.65 -16.38 -16.07
N THR A 33 1.93 -17.43 -15.30
CA THR A 33 0.89 -18.21 -14.59
C THR A 33 0.71 -17.78 -13.14
N ARG A 34 1.60 -16.93 -12.62
CA ARG A 34 1.59 -16.45 -11.23
C ARG A 34 2.29 -15.11 -11.11
N PRO A 35 2.04 -14.34 -10.04
CA PRO A 35 2.80 -13.13 -9.75
C PRO A 35 4.28 -13.41 -9.57
N VAL A 36 5.12 -12.53 -10.11
CA VAL A 36 6.58 -12.58 -10.00
C VAL A 36 7.11 -11.24 -9.54
N ILE A 37 7.99 -11.25 -8.54
CA ILE A 37 8.66 -10.05 -8.03
C ILE A 37 10.13 -10.11 -8.45
N PHE A 38 10.60 -9.05 -9.10
CA PHE A 38 11.99 -8.84 -9.49
C PHE A 38 12.66 -7.91 -8.48
N SER A 39 13.10 -8.47 -7.36
CA SER A 39 13.63 -7.71 -6.23
C SER A 39 14.85 -6.84 -6.60
N ASN A 40 15.72 -7.33 -7.48
CA ASN A 40 16.89 -6.58 -7.94
C ASN A 40 16.56 -5.31 -8.73
N ARG A 41 15.33 -5.19 -9.24
CA ARG A 41 14.85 -4.04 -10.01
C ARG A 41 13.67 -3.32 -9.38
N GLY A 42 13.18 -3.80 -8.23
CA GLY A 42 12.14 -3.16 -7.45
C GLY A 42 10.77 -3.09 -8.14
N PHE A 43 10.40 -4.12 -8.90
CA PHE A 43 9.09 -4.19 -9.54
C PHE A 43 8.51 -5.61 -9.52
N GLY A 44 7.22 -5.71 -9.73
CA GLY A 44 6.51 -6.97 -9.85
C GLY A 44 5.61 -7.01 -11.07
N ILE A 45 5.33 -8.21 -11.57
CA ILE A 45 4.38 -8.45 -12.66
C ILE A 45 3.36 -9.46 -12.16
N THR A 46 2.09 -9.17 -12.39
CA THR A 46 0.98 -10.03 -11.98
C THR A 46 0.06 -10.28 -13.16
N PRO A 47 -0.20 -11.56 -13.52
CA PRO A 47 -1.27 -11.87 -14.46
C PRO A 47 -2.61 -11.51 -13.82
N MET A 48 -3.42 -10.76 -14.57
CA MET A 48 -4.75 -10.33 -14.19
C MET A 48 -5.73 -10.85 -15.24
N GLU A 49 -7.00 -10.82 -14.94
CA GLU A 49 -8.08 -11.28 -15.84
C GLU A 49 -8.02 -10.63 -17.24
N GLN A 50 -7.51 -9.41 -17.33
CA GLN A 50 -7.47 -8.63 -18.57
C GLN A 50 -6.07 -8.45 -19.16
N GLY A 51 -5.05 -9.14 -18.63
CA GLY A 51 -3.67 -9.03 -19.11
C GLY A 51 -2.63 -9.00 -17.99
N LEU A 52 -1.49 -8.36 -18.21
CA LEU A 52 -0.43 -8.23 -17.22
C LEU A 52 -0.43 -6.85 -16.56
N ARG A 53 -0.40 -6.82 -15.24
CA ARG A 53 -0.16 -5.62 -14.46
C ARG A 53 1.29 -5.57 -13.99
N VAL A 54 2.00 -4.53 -14.38
CA VAL A 54 3.37 -4.25 -13.94
C VAL A 54 3.32 -3.17 -12.87
N VAL A 55 3.80 -3.48 -11.67
CA VAL A 55 3.75 -2.59 -10.51
C VAL A 55 5.14 -2.33 -9.97
N GLY A 56 5.36 -1.17 -9.40
CA GLY A 56 6.63 -0.88 -8.73
C GLY A 56 6.80 0.59 -8.46
N THR A 57 8.01 0.93 -8.12
CA THR A 57 8.47 2.25 -7.75
C THR A 57 7.80 2.82 -6.50
N VAL A 58 8.56 3.62 -5.78
CA VAL A 58 8.09 4.42 -4.65
C VAL A 58 8.53 5.85 -4.89
N GLU A 59 7.65 6.80 -4.65
CA GLU A 59 7.94 8.22 -4.79
C GLU A 59 7.31 8.99 -3.63
N PHE A 60 8.09 9.85 -3.00
CA PHE A 60 7.62 10.86 -2.08
C PHE A 60 7.41 12.15 -2.87
N GLY A 61 6.21 12.41 -3.29
CA GLY A 61 5.88 13.53 -4.18
C GLY A 61 4.61 14.28 -3.79
N GLY A 62 4.08 14.02 -2.60
CA GLY A 62 2.81 14.59 -2.15
C GLY A 62 1.61 14.11 -2.96
N LEU A 63 0.48 14.76 -2.78
CA LEU A 63 -0.79 14.37 -3.38
C LEU A 63 -1.09 15.05 -4.71
N ASP A 64 -0.60 16.30 -4.87
CA ASP A 64 -1.03 17.18 -5.95
C ASP A 64 -0.16 17.08 -7.20
N ASN A 65 1.03 16.52 -7.07
CA ASN A 65 1.92 16.39 -8.22
C ASN A 65 1.37 15.39 -9.26
N PRO A 66 1.48 15.69 -10.55
CA PRO A 66 1.03 14.79 -11.60
C PRO A 66 1.83 13.47 -11.60
N LEU A 67 1.30 12.49 -12.30
CA LEU A 67 1.97 11.21 -12.52
C LEU A 67 3.32 11.42 -13.24
N SER A 68 4.37 10.79 -12.74
CA SER A 68 5.72 10.87 -13.29
C SER A 68 5.88 9.94 -14.50
N LYS A 69 5.96 10.52 -15.70
CA LYS A 69 6.16 9.76 -16.95
C LYS A 69 7.48 8.99 -16.99
N SER A 70 8.51 9.47 -16.31
CA SER A 70 9.80 8.76 -16.22
C SER A 70 9.68 7.46 -15.44
N ARG A 71 8.88 7.43 -14.37
CA ARG A 71 8.62 6.23 -13.59
C ARG A 71 7.79 5.20 -14.34
N VAL A 72 6.77 5.66 -15.06
CA VAL A 72 5.99 4.82 -15.98
C VAL A 72 6.90 4.20 -17.03
N LYS A 73 7.72 5.01 -17.71
CA LYS A 73 8.68 4.52 -18.71
C LYS A 73 9.64 3.48 -18.13
N ASN A 74 10.09 3.66 -16.89
CA ASN A 74 10.96 2.69 -16.23
C ASN A 74 10.24 1.34 -16.01
N LEU A 75 8.98 1.34 -15.58
CA LEU A 75 8.18 0.10 -15.45
C LEU A 75 8.03 -0.61 -16.79
N ILE A 76 7.71 0.12 -17.86
CA ILE A 76 7.57 -0.43 -19.22
C ILE A 76 8.89 -1.05 -19.68
N ASN A 77 10.00 -0.34 -19.53
CA ASN A 77 11.32 -0.83 -19.91
C ASN A 77 11.73 -2.08 -19.12
N ASN A 78 11.44 -2.12 -17.82
CA ASN A 78 11.71 -3.28 -17.00
C ASN A 78 10.86 -4.48 -17.41
N ALA A 79 9.59 -4.28 -17.73
CA ALA A 79 8.72 -5.35 -18.21
C ALA A 79 9.22 -5.91 -19.55
N LYS A 80 9.55 -5.04 -20.51
CA LYS A 80 10.12 -5.45 -21.82
C LYS A 80 11.46 -6.15 -21.68
N TYR A 81 12.30 -5.72 -20.75
CA TYR A 81 13.58 -6.39 -20.48
C TYR A 81 13.39 -7.84 -20.00
N MET A 82 12.38 -8.09 -19.19
CA MET A 82 12.13 -9.41 -18.58
C MET A 82 11.31 -10.35 -19.45
N LEU A 83 10.35 -9.82 -20.21
CA LEU A 83 9.39 -10.61 -20.97
C LEU A 83 9.57 -10.52 -22.48
N GLY A 84 10.48 -9.67 -22.97
CA GLY A 84 10.66 -9.40 -24.40
C GLY A 84 9.66 -8.39 -24.93
N ASP A 85 9.26 -8.58 -26.18
CA ASP A 85 8.33 -7.67 -26.84
C ASP A 85 6.93 -7.75 -26.21
N LEU A 86 6.47 -6.60 -25.77
CA LEU A 86 5.12 -6.40 -25.24
C LEU A 86 4.39 -5.37 -26.12
N PRO A 87 3.08 -5.48 -26.25
CA PRO A 87 2.28 -4.47 -26.95
C PRO A 87 2.38 -3.09 -26.28
N GLU A 88 1.70 -2.12 -26.80
CA GLU A 88 1.55 -0.85 -26.09
C GLU A 88 0.76 -1.06 -24.80
N HIS A 89 1.20 -0.38 -23.74
CA HIS A 89 0.46 -0.35 -22.48
C HIS A 89 -0.76 0.55 -22.64
N GLU A 90 -1.83 0.22 -21.94
CA GLU A 90 -3.09 0.97 -22.06
C GLU A 90 -3.30 1.95 -20.93
N ASP A 91 -3.10 1.49 -19.69
CA ASP A 91 -3.41 2.27 -18.50
C ASP A 91 -2.15 2.58 -17.69
N GLU A 92 -2.04 3.84 -17.33
CA GLU A 92 -1.05 4.32 -16.36
C GLU A 92 -1.79 4.74 -15.09
N TRP A 93 -1.42 4.17 -13.99
CA TRP A 93 -2.08 4.45 -12.73
C TRP A 93 -1.10 4.90 -11.65
N LEU A 94 -1.56 5.86 -10.86
CA LEU A 94 -0.89 6.39 -9.70
C LEU A 94 -1.76 6.19 -8.47
N GLY A 95 -1.22 5.55 -7.45
CA GLY A 95 -1.88 5.37 -6.16
C GLY A 95 -1.08 5.91 -5.00
N PHE A 96 -1.77 6.19 -3.92
CA PHE A 96 -1.24 6.83 -2.72
C PHE A 96 -1.30 5.85 -1.56
N ARG A 97 -0.15 5.39 -1.09
CA ARG A 97 -0.06 4.49 0.06
C ARG A 97 0.08 5.29 1.33
N PRO A 98 -0.72 5.02 2.36
CA PRO A 98 -0.59 5.69 3.65
C PRO A 98 0.67 5.17 4.37
N THR A 99 1.68 6.02 4.48
CA THR A 99 2.98 5.67 5.03
C THR A 99 3.23 6.41 6.33
N LEU A 100 3.67 5.68 7.34
CA LEU A 100 4.11 6.21 8.63
C LEU A 100 5.63 6.22 8.71
N PRO A 101 6.26 7.11 9.49
CA PRO A 101 7.71 7.28 9.51
C PRO A 101 8.49 6.01 9.87
N ASP A 102 7.91 5.14 10.66
CA ASP A 102 8.51 3.88 11.13
C ASP A 102 8.03 2.64 10.35
N PHE A 103 7.22 2.83 9.33
CA PHE A 103 6.63 1.77 8.53
C PHE A 103 5.76 0.75 9.28
N LEU A 104 5.35 1.04 10.50
CA LEU A 104 4.45 0.20 11.28
C LEU A 104 3.03 0.78 11.29
N PRO A 105 1.99 -0.04 11.17
CA PRO A 105 0.61 0.45 11.28
C PRO A 105 0.32 0.96 12.69
N VAL A 106 -0.69 1.81 12.80
CA VAL A 106 -1.26 2.21 14.10
C VAL A 106 -2.46 1.33 14.38
N MET A 107 -2.43 0.66 15.54
CA MET A 107 -3.55 -0.14 16.05
C MET A 107 -3.72 0.12 17.54
N GLY A 108 -4.96 0.36 17.97
CA GLY A 108 -5.27 0.50 19.39
C GLY A 108 -6.19 1.67 19.73
N PRO A 109 -6.48 1.84 21.02
CA PRO A 109 -7.40 2.86 21.49
C PRO A 109 -6.86 4.28 21.30
N SER A 110 -7.77 5.22 21.14
CA SER A 110 -7.47 6.65 21.21
C SER A 110 -7.10 7.05 22.63
N LYS A 111 -6.12 7.96 22.76
CA LYS A 111 -5.78 8.59 24.03
C LYS A 111 -6.89 9.55 24.51
N ASN A 112 -7.49 10.26 23.56
CA ASN A 112 -8.36 11.39 23.87
C ASN A 112 -9.85 11.03 23.90
N TYR A 113 -10.23 9.94 23.26
CA TYR A 113 -11.63 9.57 23.10
C TYR A 113 -11.87 8.11 23.52
N LYS A 114 -12.81 7.93 24.43
CA LYS A 114 -13.32 6.61 24.78
C LYS A 114 -14.07 6.02 23.59
N ASN A 115 -13.96 4.73 23.37
CA ASN A 115 -14.65 3.99 22.30
C ASN A 115 -14.20 4.32 20.86
N ILE A 116 -13.07 5.01 20.69
CA ILE A 116 -12.42 5.17 19.39
C ILE A 116 -11.17 4.31 19.36
N TYR A 117 -11.07 3.49 18.30
CA TYR A 117 -9.91 2.64 18.04
C TYR A 117 -9.35 2.95 16.66
N TYR A 118 -8.04 2.95 16.56
CA TYR A 118 -7.31 3.17 15.31
C TYR A 118 -6.91 1.84 14.68
N CYS A 119 -6.93 1.82 13.34
CA CYS A 119 -6.39 0.73 12.54
C CYS A 119 -6.03 1.30 11.15
N PHE A 120 -4.82 1.85 11.00
CA PHE A 120 -4.42 2.51 9.75
C PHE A 120 -2.90 2.48 9.55
N GLY A 121 -2.43 2.95 8.38
CA GLY A 121 -1.01 3.08 8.10
C GLY A 121 -0.33 1.78 7.68
N HIS A 122 -1.05 0.86 7.06
CA HIS A 122 -0.54 -0.47 6.66
C HIS A 122 0.30 -0.45 5.38
N HIS A 123 0.63 0.71 4.84
CA HIS A 123 1.41 0.81 3.61
C HIS A 123 0.80 0.04 2.43
N HIS A 124 1.66 -0.75 1.78
CA HIS A 124 1.31 -1.69 0.72
C HIS A 124 0.83 -3.05 1.24
N LEU A 125 0.78 -3.24 2.56
CA LEU A 125 0.42 -4.51 3.21
C LEU A 125 -1.03 -4.54 3.74
N GLY A 126 -1.84 -3.52 3.47
CA GLY A 126 -3.19 -3.40 4.03
C GLY A 126 -4.08 -4.61 3.73
N TRP A 127 -4.05 -5.15 2.52
CA TRP A 127 -4.80 -6.36 2.18
C TRP A 127 -4.30 -7.59 2.94
N THR A 128 -2.99 -7.76 3.03
CA THR A 128 -2.37 -8.92 3.71
C THR A 128 -2.58 -8.86 5.22
N LEU A 129 -2.45 -7.67 5.82
CA LEU A 129 -2.54 -7.48 7.26
C LEU A 129 -3.96 -7.17 7.75
N GLY A 130 -4.90 -6.86 6.87
CA GLY A 130 -6.27 -6.50 7.22
C GLY A 130 -6.96 -7.50 8.16
N PRO A 131 -7.00 -8.80 7.85
CA PRO A 131 -7.65 -9.78 8.70
C PRO A 131 -7.05 -9.88 10.10
N ILE A 132 -5.72 -9.91 10.22
CA ILE A 132 -5.06 -9.99 11.53
C ILE A 132 -5.21 -8.68 12.32
N SER A 133 -5.13 -7.53 11.66
CA SER A 133 -5.34 -6.24 12.29
C SER A 133 -6.78 -6.09 12.81
N GLY A 134 -7.76 -6.53 12.03
CA GLY A 134 -9.15 -6.57 12.45
C GLY A 134 -9.36 -7.47 13.67
N LYS A 135 -8.75 -8.66 13.68
CA LYS A 135 -8.80 -9.58 14.84
C LYS A 135 -8.19 -8.95 16.09
N ILE A 136 -7.04 -8.28 15.96
CA ILE A 136 -6.37 -7.62 17.08
C ILE A 136 -7.24 -6.51 17.64
N VAL A 137 -7.77 -5.62 16.79
CA VAL A 137 -8.59 -4.49 17.25
C VAL A 137 -9.91 -4.97 17.84
N SER A 138 -10.56 -5.98 17.27
CA SER A 138 -11.78 -6.56 17.87
C SER A 138 -11.52 -7.19 19.25
N GLY A 139 -10.39 -7.88 19.41
CA GLY A 139 -9.97 -8.41 20.73
C GLY A 139 -9.74 -7.30 21.77
N MET A 140 -9.10 -6.20 21.37
CA MET A 140 -8.95 -5.02 22.25
C MET A 140 -10.32 -4.45 22.68
N ILE A 141 -11.27 -4.35 21.78
CA ILE A 141 -12.63 -3.85 22.06
C ILE A 141 -13.36 -4.81 23.02
N ALA A 142 -13.17 -6.12 22.84
CA ALA A 142 -13.76 -7.16 23.70
C ALA A 142 -13.00 -7.38 25.01
N ASN A 143 -11.92 -6.63 25.28
CA ASN A 143 -10.99 -6.83 26.40
C ASN A 143 -10.41 -8.25 26.47
N GLU A 144 -10.18 -8.86 25.30
CA GLU A 144 -9.50 -10.14 25.19
C GLU A 144 -7.97 -9.93 25.29
N ASN A 145 -7.28 -10.89 25.89
CA ASN A 145 -5.82 -10.85 25.95
C ASN A 145 -5.25 -11.26 24.59
N THR A 146 -4.60 -10.33 23.91
CA THR A 146 -3.81 -10.63 22.72
C THR A 146 -2.40 -11.03 23.18
N ASN A 147 -1.93 -12.23 22.87
CA ASN A 147 -0.57 -12.67 23.21
C ASN A 147 0.53 -11.96 22.38
N LEU A 148 0.25 -10.74 21.91
CA LEU A 148 1.15 -9.93 21.11
C LEU A 148 1.55 -8.67 21.86
N ASP A 149 2.82 -8.28 21.76
CA ASP A 149 3.24 -6.95 22.22
C ASP A 149 2.74 -5.90 21.22
N LEU A 150 1.74 -5.14 21.64
CA LEU A 150 1.11 -4.11 20.81
C LEU A 150 1.68 -2.70 21.04
N LYS A 151 2.65 -2.53 21.94
CA LYS A 151 3.30 -1.24 22.17
C LYS A 151 3.88 -0.60 20.91
N PRO A 152 4.57 -1.34 20.02
CA PRO A 152 5.11 -0.77 18.79
C PRO A 152 4.04 -0.23 17.84
N TYR A 153 2.79 -0.66 17.99
CA TYR A 153 1.67 -0.27 17.13
C TYR A 153 0.80 0.84 17.73
N SER A 154 1.08 1.26 18.96
CA SER A 154 0.31 2.30 19.62
C SER A 154 0.45 3.66 18.94
N SER A 155 -0.64 4.44 18.88
CA SER A 155 -0.60 5.84 18.44
C SER A 155 0.29 6.72 19.32
N LEU A 156 0.51 6.32 20.58
CA LEU A 156 1.33 7.05 21.56
C LEU A 156 2.83 7.01 21.25
N ARG A 157 3.28 6.12 20.37
CA ARG A 157 4.69 6.04 19.97
C ARG A 157 5.19 7.27 19.20
N PHE A 158 4.27 8.12 18.77
CA PHE A 158 4.59 9.39 18.11
C PHE A 158 4.39 10.63 19.01
N SER A 159 4.11 10.44 20.29
CA SER A 159 3.87 11.50 21.26
C SER A 159 5.17 12.09 21.77
#